data_b3ea483bc45897f6c729731715ac0af2
#
_entry.id   b3ea483bc45897f6c729731715ac0af2
#
_cell.length_a   1.000
_cell.length_b   1.000
_cell.length_c   1.000
_cell.angle_alpha   90.00
_cell.angle_beta   90.00
_cell.angle_gamma   90.00
#
_symmetry.space_group_name_H-M   'P 1'
#
loop_
_entity.id
_entity.type
_entity.pdbx_description
1 polymer ?
#
loop_
_entity_poly.entity_id
_entity_poly.type
_entity_poly.pdbx_seq_one_letter_code
_entity_poly.pdbx_strand_id
1 'polypeptide(L)'
;MPELPEVEALAHHLREHAVGKTVFRIDVSSLSVLKTATPPWTELHGREVTGAGRFGKHLDLVVGDLHLVVHLARAGWLRWSDALSPTPLKPGKGPISLRVHLDAAAGPGFDLTEAGTKKGLAVWIVRDPEKEVASIARLGPDALSLDRSGLEKLFAGRTERLKTALTDQSLIAGIGNAYSDEIMHMAKLSPYATTGKLSEGALDGLSEAIREVLTSAVTRSVGQSAARLKGEKRSGLRVHARTGLPCPVCGDTIREISFADKSFQYCPTCQTGGKPLADRRMSRLLK
;
A
#
# COMPACT_ATOMS: atom_id res chain seq x y z
N MET A 1 0.06 1.34 -6.99
CA MET A 1 0.39 0.37 -5.93
C MET A 1 -0.55 0.61 -4.78
N PRO A 2 -1.19 -0.42 -4.21
CA PRO A 2 -1.89 -0.29 -2.93
C PRO A 2 -0.90 0.11 -1.83
N GLU A 3 -1.33 1.03 -0.98
CA GLU A 3 -0.61 1.47 0.20
C GLU A 3 -1.49 1.22 1.43
N LEU A 4 -1.09 1.64 2.62
CA LEU A 4 -1.80 1.37 3.86
C LEU A 4 -3.32 1.57 3.78
N PRO A 5 -3.88 2.70 3.28
CA PRO A 5 -5.33 2.89 3.29
C PRO A 5 -6.08 1.87 2.44
N GLU A 6 -5.57 1.51 1.26
CA GLU A 6 -6.23 0.53 0.39
C GLU A 6 -6.12 -0.88 0.97
N VAL A 7 -4.98 -1.22 1.61
CA VAL A 7 -4.80 -2.55 2.23
C VAL A 7 -5.68 -2.67 3.47
N GLU A 8 -5.84 -1.60 4.28
CA GLU A 8 -6.76 -1.57 5.41
C GLU A 8 -8.21 -1.76 4.96
N ALA A 9 -8.62 -1.07 3.89
CA ALA A 9 -9.97 -1.23 3.35
C ALA A 9 -10.22 -2.65 2.82
N LEU A 10 -9.23 -3.30 2.21
CA LEU A 10 -9.33 -4.71 1.79
C LEU A 10 -9.39 -5.65 3.00
N ALA A 11 -8.60 -5.41 4.05
CA ALA A 11 -8.66 -6.18 5.28
C ALA A 11 -10.02 -6.05 5.96
N HIS A 12 -10.56 -4.83 6.02
CA HIS A 12 -11.92 -4.59 6.52
C HIS A 12 -12.96 -5.35 5.70
N HIS A 13 -12.90 -5.28 4.38
CA HIS A 13 -13.81 -6.01 3.50
C HIS A 13 -13.73 -7.53 3.73
N LEU A 14 -12.55 -8.09 3.92
CA LEU A 14 -12.39 -9.51 4.22
C LEU A 14 -12.90 -9.87 5.63
N ARG A 15 -12.77 -8.97 6.62
CA ARG A 15 -13.39 -9.18 7.94
C ARG A 15 -14.90 -9.32 7.86
N GLU A 16 -15.55 -8.50 7.03
CA GLU A 16 -17.01 -8.51 6.89
C GLU A 16 -17.52 -9.67 6.04
N HIS A 17 -16.76 -10.11 5.04
CA HIS A 17 -17.29 -11.04 4.02
C HIS A 17 -16.65 -12.42 4.06
N ALA A 18 -15.43 -12.57 4.58
CA ALA A 18 -14.70 -13.85 4.59
C ALA A 18 -14.65 -14.52 5.96
N VAL A 19 -14.64 -13.76 7.06
CA VAL A 19 -14.57 -14.34 8.42
C VAL A 19 -15.82 -15.19 8.69
N GLY A 20 -15.62 -16.35 9.32
CA GLY A 20 -16.64 -17.38 9.57
C GLY A 20 -16.90 -18.32 8.39
N LYS A 21 -16.27 -18.08 7.24
CA LYS A 21 -16.37 -18.98 6.07
C LYS A 21 -15.23 -19.96 6.01
N THR A 22 -15.49 -21.11 5.41
CA THR A 22 -14.50 -22.18 5.24
C THR A 22 -13.77 -22.03 3.90
N VAL A 23 -12.45 -22.14 3.87
CA VAL A 23 -11.68 -22.22 2.64
C VAL A 23 -11.98 -23.53 1.94
N PHE A 24 -12.81 -23.48 0.90
CA PHE A 24 -13.19 -24.66 0.13
C PHE A 24 -12.06 -25.15 -0.76
N ARG A 25 -11.43 -24.24 -1.53
CA ARG A 25 -10.35 -24.55 -2.48
C ARG A 25 -9.52 -23.32 -2.80
N ILE A 26 -8.24 -23.52 -3.04
CA ILE A 26 -7.37 -22.50 -3.62
C ILE A 26 -6.84 -23.00 -4.96
N ASP A 27 -7.09 -22.24 -6.03
CA ASP A 27 -6.55 -22.48 -7.36
C ASP A 27 -5.35 -21.55 -7.58
N VAL A 28 -4.19 -22.12 -7.94
CA VAL A 28 -2.99 -21.35 -8.24
C VAL A 28 -2.70 -21.42 -9.73
N SER A 29 -2.88 -20.31 -10.44
CA SER A 29 -2.56 -20.19 -11.87
C SER A 29 -1.08 -19.86 -12.10
N SER A 30 -0.43 -19.17 -11.16
CA SER A 30 0.98 -18.76 -11.26
C SER A 30 1.74 -19.17 -10.00
N LEU A 31 2.50 -20.23 -10.07
CA LEU A 31 3.31 -20.72 -8.93
C LEU A 31 4.35 -19.68 -8.46
N SER A 32 4.80 -18.79 -9.33
CA SER A 32 5.80 -17.76 -8.98
C SER A 32 5.31 -16.76 -7.92
N VAL A 33 3.99 -16.65 -7.70
CA VAL A 33 3.45 -15.78 -6.63
C VAL A 33 3.66 -16.37 -5.25
N LEU A 34 3.73 -17.71 -5.12
CA LEU A 34 3.97 -18.39 -3.86
C LEU A 34 5.43 -18.21 -3.43
N LYS A 35 5.63 -17.77 -2.18
CA LYS A 35 6.96 -17.50 -1.60
C LYS A 35 7.34 -18.54 -0.53
N THR A 36 6.38 -19.38 -0.13
CA THR A 36 6.58 -20.50 0.78
C THR A 36 6.12 -21.79 0.11
N ALA A 37 6.80 -22.90 0.39
CA ALA A 37 6.41 -24.24 -0.05
C ALA A 37 5.83 -25.06 1.11
N THR A 38 6.20 -24.71 2.33
CA THR A 38 5.77 -25.36 3.57
C THR A 38 5.36 -24.26 4.56
N PRO A 39 4.14 -24.31 5.09
CA PRO A 39 3.04 -25.22 4.73
C PRO A 39 2.57 -25.01 3.27
N PRO A 40 2.10 -26.06 2.57
CA PRO A 40 1.51 -25.89 1.24
C PRO A 40 0.14 -25.19 1.33
N TRP A 41 -0.25 -24.49 0.27
CA TRP A 41 -1.55 -23.79 0.24
C TRP A 41 -2.77 -24.70 0.43
N THR A 42 -2.61 -26.00 0.16
CA THR A 42 -3.66 -26.99 0.35
C THR A 42 -3.99 -27.25 1.83
N GLU A 43 -3.09 -26.93 2.75
CA GLU A 43 -3.36 -27.02 4.19
C GLU A 43 -4.42 -26.00 4.66
N LEU A 44 -4.69 -24.97 3.87
CA LEU A 44 -5.77 -24.01 4.15
C LEU A 44 -7.17 -24.59 3.84
N HIS A 45 -7.26 -25.66 3.01
CA HIS A 45 -8.54 -26.23 2.63
C HIS A 45 -9.26 -26.86 3.84
N GLY A 46 -10.56 -26.63 3.94
CA GLY A 46 -11.41 -27.13 5.01
C GLY A 46 -11.26 -26.36 6.33
N ARG A 47 -10.40 -25.33 6.40
CA ARG A 47 -10.22 -24.50 7.58
C ARG A 47 -11.07 -23.24 7.50
N GLU A 48 -11.50 -22.77 8.65
CA GLU A 48 -12.28 -21.54 8.79
C GLU A 48 -11.38 -20.31 8.74
N VAL A 49 -11.84 -19.26 8.09
CA VAL A 49 -11.26 -17.92 8.14
C VAL A 49 -11.68 -17.29 9.47
N THR A 50 -10.73 -17.06 10.36
CA THR A 50 -10.98 -16.56 11.72
C THR A 50 -10.67 -15.08 11.87
N GLY A 51 -9.97 -14.46 10.90
CA GLY A 51 -9.63 -13.06 10.96
C GLY A 51 -9.07 -12.52 9.65
N ALA A 52 -9.01 -11.21 9.56
CA ALA A 52 -8.28 -10.51 8.50
C ALA A 52 -7.68 -9.19 9.02
N GLY A 53 -6.46 -8.89 8.61
CA GLY A 53 -5.71 -7.73 9.05
C GLY A 53 -4.67 -7.31 8.04
N ARG A 54 -3.67 -6.54 8.50
CA ARG A 54 -2.52 -6.16 7.68
C ARG A 54 -1.27 -5.94 8.53
N PHE A 55 -0.13 -6.11 7.89
CA PHE A 55 1.19 -5.68 8.36
C PHE A 55 1.73 -4.66 7.34
N GLY A 56 1.70 -3.37 7.67
CA GLY A 56 2.04 -2.30 6.72
C GLY A 56 1.23 -2.40 5.42
N LYS A 57 1.86 -2.85 4.32
CA LYS A 57 1.22 -3.06 3.00
C LYS A 57 0.94 -4.53 2.67
N HIS A 58 1.13 -5.43 3.61
CA HIS A 58 0.79 -6.84 3.47
C HIS A 58 -0.61 -7.07 4.03
N LEU A 59 -1.50 -7.62 3.20
CA LEU A 59 -2.81 -8.10 3.63
C LEU A 59 -2.60 -9.46 4.31
N ASP A 60 -3.30 -9.70 5.40
CA ASP A 60 -3.25 -10.93 6.17
C ASP A 60 -4.66 -11.51 6.32
N LEU A 61 -4.83 -12.78 5.97
CA LEU A 61 -6.04 -13.55 6.20
C LEU A 61 -5.70 -14.72 7.12
N VAL A 62 -6.29 -14.73 8.31
CA VAL A 62 -6.08 -15.77 9.31
C VAL A 62 -7.02 -16.94 9.03
N VAL A 63 -6.47 -18.13 8.87
CA VAL A 63 -7.19 -19.36 8.49
C VAL A 63 -6.81 -20.47 9.46
N GLY A 64 -7.58 -20.65 10.51
CA GLY A 64 -7.25 -21.53 11.63
C GLY A 64 -5.95 -21.07 12.33
N ASP A 65 -4.92 -21.91 12.32
CA ASP A 65 -3.57 -21.63 12.84
C ASP A 65 -2.58 -21.16 11.76
N LEU A 66 -3.07 -20.90 10.55
CA LEU A 66 -2.29 -20.45 9.41
C LEU A 66 -2.68 -19.04 8.95
N HIS A 67 -1.76 -18.39 8.28
CA HIS A 67 -1.94 -17.08 7.68
C HIS A 67 -1.71 -17.17 6.16
N LEU A 68 -2.64 -16.64 5.38
CA LEU A 68 -2.46 -16.31 3.98
C LEU A 68 -2.07 -14.84 3.88
N VAL A 69 -0.78 -14.58 3.78
CA VAL A 69 -0.24 -13.22 3.67
C VAL A 69 -0.07 -12.85 2.21
N VAL A 70 -0.51 -11.64 1.83
CA VAL A 70 -0.47 -11.17 0.44
C VAL A 70 0.15 -9.79 0.35
N HIS A 71 1.20 -9.64 -0.47
CA HIS A 71 1.71 -8.34 -0.88
C HIS A 71 1.33 -8.08 -2.34
N LEU A 72 0.45 -7.09 -2.54
CA LEU A 72 -0.13 -6.78 -3.85
C LEU A 72 0.85 -6.11 -4.84
N ALA A 73 2.03 -5.71 -4.38
CA ALA A 73 3.06 -5.05 -5.17
C ALA A 73 2.52 -3.83 -5.98
N ARG A 74 3.05 -3.61 -7.19
CA ARG A 74 2.73 -2.42 -8.00
C ARG A 74 1.39 -2.56 -8.74
N ALA A 75 1.09 -3.74 -9.25
CA ALA A 75 -0.02 -3.98 -10.18
C ALA A 75 -1.03 -5.02 -9.68
N GLY A 76 -0.74 -5.67 -8.56
CA GLY A 76 -1.61 -6.65 -7.95
C GLY A 76 -2.88 -6.03 -7.38
N TRP A 77 -3.95 -6.82 -7.37
CA TRP A 77 -5.23 -6.42 -6.81
C TRP A 77 -6.03 -7.63 -6.33
N LEU A 78 -6.87 -7.40 -5.31
CA LEU A 78 -7.87 -8.35 -4.86
C LEU A 78 -9.22 -8.01 -5.49
N ARG A 79 -9.91 -9.01 -6.04
CA ARG A 79 -11.27 -8.91 -6.58
C ARG A 79 -12.18 -9.87 -5.84
N TRP A 80 -13.12 -9.36 -5.11
CA TRP A 80 -14.16 -10.14 -4.45
C TRP A 80 -15.27 -10.50 -5.43
N SER A 81 -15.90 -11.66 -5.23
CA SER A 81 -17.12 -12.11 -5.89
C SER A 81 -17.96 -12.93 -4.92
N ASP A 82 -19.27 -12.69 -4.90
CA ASP A 82 -20.21 -13.49 -4.09
C ASP A 82 -20.49 -14.86 -4.71
N ALA A 83 -20.16 -15.04 -5.99
CA ALA A 83 -20.26 -16.31 -6.73
C ALA A 83 -19.09 -16.43 -7.71
N LEU A 84 -18.08 -17.20 -7.35
CA LEU A 84 -16.93 -17.49 -8.21
C LEU A 84 -17.28 -18.58 -9.23
N SER A 85 -16.64 -18.52 -10.41
CA SER A 85 -16.71 -19.63 -11.35
C SER A 85 -16.12 -20.90 -10.73
N PRO A 86 -16.83 -22.03 -10.72
CA PRO A 86 -16.32 -23.29 -10.16
C PRO A 86 -15.21 -23.91 -11.01
N THR A 87 -15.02 -23.43 -12.24
CA THR A 87 -14.00 -23.95 -13.17
C THR A 87 -12.61 -23.65 -12.64
N PRO A 88 -11.74 -24.66 -12.50
CA PRO A 88 -10.35 -24.45 -12.08
C PRO A 88 -9.60 -23.49 -13.01
N LEU A 89 -8.70 -22.71 -12.44
CA LEU A 89 -7.86 -21.81 -13.22
C LEU A 89 -6.87 -22.60 -14.09
N LYS A 90 -6.72 -22.16 -15.35
CA LYS A 90 -5.71 -22.73 -16.26
C LYS A 90 -4.34 -22.12 -15.89
N PRO A 91 -3.32 -22.96 -15.63
CA PRO A 91 -1.96 -22.49 -15.31
C PRO A 91 -1.41 -21.53 -16.38
N GLY A 92 -0.78 -20.44 -15.92
CA GLY A 92 -0.08 -19.48 -16.78
C GLY A 92 -0.96 -18.65 -17.70
N LYS A 93 -2.28 -18.72 -17.60
CA LYS A 93 -3.21 -17.98 -18.47
C LYS A 93 -4.01 -16.93 -17.70
N GLY A 94 -4.14 -15.73 -18.29
CA GLY A 94 -4.97 -14.65 -17.78
C GLY A 94 -4.33 -13.81 -16.65
N PRO A 95 -5.08 -12.84 -16.13
CA PRO A 95 -4.61 -11.92 -15.11
C PRO A 95 -4.73 -12.46 -13.67
N ILE A 96 -5.45 -13.57 -13.46
CA ILE A 96 -5.66 -14.16 -12.14
C ILE A 96 -4.44 -15.02 -11.81
N SER A 97 -3.78 -14.72 -10.72
CA SER A 97 -2.61 -15.47 -10.24
C SER A 97 -2.98 -16.54 -9.21
N LEU A 98 -4.00 -16.25 -8.39
CA LEU A 98 -4.50 -17.15 -7.36
C LEU A 98 -5.99 -16.84 -7.12
N ARG A 99 -6.79 -17.87 -6.86
CA ARG A 99 -8.22 -17.77 -6.49
C ARG A 99 -8.47 -18.51 -5.20
N VAL A 100 -9.19 -17.89 -4.28
CA VAL A 100 -9.66 -18.51 -3.03
C VAL A 100 -11.19 -18.67 -3.11
N HIS A 101 -11.64 -19.91 -3.07
CA HIS A 101 -13.06 -20.26 -2.97
C HIS A 101 -13.43 -20.46 -1.49
N LEU A 102 -14.52 -19.85 -1.05
CA LEU A 102 -15.05 -19.99 0.29
C LEU A 102 -16.38 -20.75 0.27
N ASP A 103 -16.61 -21.59 1.25
CA ASP A 103 -17.79 -22.41 1.49
C ASP A 103 -18.10 -23.45 0.41
N ALA A 104 -18.00 -23.10 -0.87
CA ALA A 104 -18.30 -24.00 -1.99
C ALA A 104 -17.52 -23.62 -3.28
N ALA A 105 -17.50 -24.52 -4.26
CA ALA A 105 -16.84 -24.28 -5.55
C ALA A 105 -17.39 -23.05 -6.31
N ALA A 106 -18.69 -22.83 -6.25
CA ALA A 106 -19.39 -21.68 -6.84
C ALA A 106 -19.80 -20.66 -5.78
N GLY A 107 -19.24 -20.76 -4.56
CA GLY A 107 -19.50 -19.86 -3.46
C GLY A 107 -18.77 -18.53 -3.60
N PRO A 108 -18.83 -17.70 -2.53
CA PRO A 108 -18.09 -16.46 -2.47
C PRO A 108 -16.58 -16.69 -2.44
N GLY A 109 -15.82 -15.64 -2.67
CA GLY A 109 -14.37 -15.68 -2.56
C GLY A 109 -13.69 -14.54 -3.29
N PHE A 110 -12.41 -14.69 -3.58
CA PHE A 110 -11.66 -13.63 -4.22
C PHE A 110 -10.57 -14.12 -5.17
N ASP A 111 -10.27 -13.28 -6.14
CA ASP A 111 -9.17 -13.43 -7.07
C ASP A 111 -8.04 -12.46 -6.71
N LEU A 112 -6.82 -12.97 -6.62
CA LEU A 112 -5.62 -12.16 -6.67
C LEU A 112 -5.18 -12.03 -8.12
N THR A 113 -5.24 -10.81 -8.62
CA THR A 113 -4.93 -10.50 -10.03
C THR A 113 -3.69 -9.64 -10.14
N GLU A 114 -2.92 -9.79 -11.20
CA GLU A 114 -1.81 -8.90 -11.48
C GLU A 114 -1.75 -8.54 -12.96
N ALA A 115 -1.92 -7.24 -13.26
CA ALA A 115 -1.82 -6.69 -14.59
C ALA A 115 -0.37 -6.29 -14.92
N GLY A 116 -0.02 -6.25 -16.22
CA GLY A 116 1.28 -5.81 -16.70
C GLY A 116 2.33 -6.93 -16.78
N THR A 117 3.51 -6.56 -17.26
CA THR A 117 4.60 -7.49 -17.58
C THR A 117 5.54 -7.74 -16.39
N LYS A 118 5.74 -6.74 -15.53
CA LYS A 118 6.56 -6.90 -14.32
C LYS A 118 5.70 -7.44 -13.19
N LYS A 119 5.84 -8.74 -12.92
CA LYS A 119 5.13 -9.46 -11.86
C LYS A 119 5.84 -9.30 -10.52
N GLY A 120 5.10 -8.97 -9.47
CA GLY A 120 5.63 -8.74 -8.12
C GLY A 120 4.65 -9.12 -7.01
N LEU A 121 3.44 -9.59 -7.37
CA LEU A 121 2.49 -10.16 -6.43
C LEU A 121 3.16 -11.31 -5.66
N ALA A 122 3.03 -11.30 -4.34
CA ALA A 122 3.66 -12.29 -3.49
C ALA A 122 2.67 -12.80 -2.44
N VAL A 123 2.67 -14.11 -2.23
CA VAL A 123 1.78 -14.83 -1.32
C VAL A 123 2.62 -15.77 -0.46
N TRP A 124 2.41 -15.73 0.84
CA TRP A 124 3.02 -16.63 1.80
C TRP A 124 1.92 -17.38 2.54
N ILE A 125 2.16 -18.64 2.85
CA ILE A 125 1.38 -19.43 3.80
C ILE A 125 2.34 -19.73 4.96
N VAL A 126 2.02 -19.24 6.16
CA VAL A 126 2.91 -19.26 7.32
C VAL A 126 2.10 -19.42 8.61
N ARG A 127 2.76 -19.75 9.72
CA ARG A 127 2.16 -19.76 11.06
C ARG A 127 2.38 -18.47 11.82
N ASP A 128 3.53 -17.84 11.63
CA ASP A 128 3.90 -16.59 12.30
C ASP A 128 4.43 -15.59 11.26
N PRO A 129 3.55 -14.70 10.74
CA PRO A 129 3.97 -13.72 9.73
C PRO A 129 5.15 -12.84 10.15
N GLU A 130 5.24 -12.48 11.43
CA GLU A 130 6.29 -11.57 11.91
C GLU A 130 7.68 -12.25 11.94
N LYS A 131 7.72 -13.57 12.09
CA LYS A 131 8.97 -14.32 12.07
C LYS A 131 9.31 -14.90 10.69
N GLU A 132 8.30 -15.39 9.97
CA GLU A 132 8.50 -16.18 8.76
C GLU A 132 8.49 -15.35 7.48
N VAL A 133 7.87 -14.15 7.47
CA VAL A 133 7.88 -13.26 6.31
C VAL A 133 8.93 -12.17 6.48
N ALA A 134 10.09 -12.36 5.88
CA ALA A 134 11.25 -11.47 6.06
C ALA A 134 10.97 -9.98 5.78
N SER A 135 10.00 -9.66 4.91
CA SER A 135 9.57 -8.27 4.66
C SER A 135 8.70 -7.71 5.79
N ILE A 136 7.95 -8.56 6.52
CA ILE A 136 7.17 -8.17 7.70
C ILE A 136 8.09 -8.04 8.92
N ALA A 137 8.97 -9.01 9.14
CA ALA A 137 9.94 -9.01 10.25
C ALA A 137 10.80 -7.74 10.33
N ARG A 138 10.95 -7.03 9.21
CA ARG A 138 11.75 -5.80 9.11
C ARG A 138 10.93 -4.51 9.08
N LEU A 139 9.60 -4.60 9.27
CA LEU A 139 8.77 -3.39 9.29
C LEU A 139 9.07 -2.53 10.51
N GLY A 140 9.14 -1.23 10.29
CA GLY A 140 9.08 -0.24 11.35
C GLY A 140 7.66 -0.10 11.91
N PRO A 141 7.44 0.83 12.84
CA PRO A 141 6.12 1.08 13.39
C PRO A 141 5.11 1.43 12.29
N ASP A 142 3.85 1.03 12.50
CA ASP A 142 2.77 1.36 11.57
C ASP A 142 2.52 2.87 11.56
N ALA A 143 2.35 3.44 10.37
CA ALA A 143 2.21 4.89 10.20
C ALA A 143 0.98 5.47 10.93
N LEU A 144 -0.09 4.70 11.16
CA LEU A 144 -1.27 5.16 11.90
C LEU A 144 -1.06 5.16 13.42
N SER A 145 -0.11 4.38 13.93
CA SER A 145 0.23 4.34 15.36
C SER A 145 1.35 5.31 15.74
N LEU A 146 1.94 6.00 14.76
CA LEU A 146 3.10 6.83 14.96
C LEU A 146 2.70 8.25 15.38
N ASP A 147 3.12 8.63 16.59
CA ASP A 147 2.93 9.97 17.12
C ASP A 147 4.16 10.88 16.84
N ARG A 148 4.07 12.13 17.26
CA ARG A 148 5.14 13.12 17.13
C ARG A 148 6.43 12.67 17.80
N SER A 149 6.36 12.11 19.01
CA SER A 149 7.52 11.62 19.76
C SER A 149 8.21 10.44 19.07
N GLY A 150 7.41 9.53 18.50
CA GLY A 150 7.88 8.42 17.68
C GLY A 150 8.63 8.92 16.44
N LEU A 151 8.07 9.91 15.71
CA LEU A 151 8.75 10.51 14.55
C LEU A 151 10.08 11.16 14.91
N GLU A 152 10.14 11.89 16.03
CA GLU A 152 11.37 12.52 16.50
C GLU A 152 12.47 11.49 16.76
N LYS A 153 12.13 10.41 17.46
CA LYS A 153 13.06 9.30 17.72
C LYS A 153 13.53 8.62 16.44
N LEU A 154 12.62 8.38 15.49
CA LEU A 154 12.94 7.75 14.21
C LEU A 154 13.85 8.62 13.34
N PHE A 155 13.74 9.95 13.42
CA PHE A 155 14.54 10.87 12.61
C PHE A 155 15.80 11.36 13.30
N ALA A 156 15.99 11.04 14.58
CA ALA A 156 17.19 11.43 15.32
C ALA A 156 18.47 10.93 14.64
N GLY A 157 19.42 11.85 14.37
CA GLY A 157 20.68 11.55 13.72
C GLY A 157 20.62 11.22 12.22
N ARG A 158 19.42 11.26 11.60
CA ARG A 158 19.25 11.00 10.17
C ARG A 158 19.34 12.25 9.32
N THR A 159 19.82 12.11 8.08
CA THR A 159 20.02 13.23 7.15
C THR A 159 19.45 12.98 5.75
N GLU A 160 18.83 11.84 5.53
CA GLU A 160 18.25 11.48 4.24
C GLU A 160 17.07 12.38 3.86
N ARG A 161 16.68 12.32 2.58
CA ARG A 161 15.48 12.98 2.08
C ARG A 161 14.25 12.50 2.84
N LEU A 162 13.40 13.44 3.27
CA LEU A 162 12.18 13.12 4.02
C LEU A 162 11.30 12.10 3.30
N LYS A 163 11.11 12.24 1.98
CA LYS A 163 10.34 11.25 1.21
C LYS A 163 10.98 9.85 1.23
N THR A 164 12.28 9.75 1.25
CA THR A 164 12.98 8.46 1.37
C THR A 164 12.66 7.82 2.71
N ALA A 165 12.77 8.57 3.79
CA ALA A 165 12.43 8.12 5.14
C ALA A 165 10.95 7.71 5.25
N LEU A 166 10.02 8.54 4.73
CA LEU A 166 8.58 8.24 4.74
C LEU A 166 8.21 6.98 3.95
N THR A 167 8.96 6.64 2.90
CA THR A 167 8.67 5.47 2.05
C THR A 167 9.46 4.22 2.41
N ASP A 168 10.42 4.33 3.33
CA ASP A 168 11.17 3.19 3.86
C ASP A 168 10.32 2.40 4.84
N GLN A 169 9.94 1.19 4.43
CA GLN A 169 9.05 0.35 5.22
C GLN A 169 9.70 -0.16 6.51
N SER A 170 11.03 -0.18 6.58
CA SER A 170 11.76 -0.53 7.80
C SER A 170 11.80 0.61 8.81
N LEU A 171 11.48 1.83 8.37
CA LEU A 171 11.41 3.01 9.23
C LEU A 171 9.95 3.35 9.59
N ILE A 172 9.06 3.40 8.59
CA ILE A 172 7.63 3.67 8.77
C ILE A 172 6.83 2.75 7.85
N ALA A 173 6.08 1.81 8.43
CA ALA A 173 5.31 0.86 7.66
C ALA A 173 4.02 1.49 7.09
N GLY A 174 3.72 1.21 5.83
CA GLY A 174 2.44 1.54 5.20
C GLY A 174 2.47 2.70 4.22
N ILE A 175 3.32 3.72 4.39
CA ILE A 175 3.42 4.86 3.47
C ILE A 175 4.17 4.47 2.20
N GLY A 176 3.64 4.89 1.05
CA GLY A 176 4.29 4.70 -0.24
C GLY A 176 4.45 6.01 -1.02
N ASN A 177 4.64 5.89 -2.33
CA ASN A 177 4.95 7.05 -3.17
C ASN A 177 3.81 8.08 -3.22
N ALA A 178 2.56 7.60 -3.28
CA ALA A 178 1.42 8.51 -3.39
C ALA A 178 1.19 9.25 -2.08
N TYR A 179 1.02 8.53 -0.98
CA TYR A 179 0.72 9.20 0.29
C TYR A 179 1.90 9.99 0.85
N SER A 180 3.15 9.67 0.51
CA SER A 180 4.28 10.54 0.89
C SER A 180 4.22 11.91 0.20
N ASP A 181 3.75 12.01 -1.06
CA ASP A 181 3.52 13.29 -1.73
C ASP A 181 2.40 14.08 -1.06
N GLU A 182 1.28 13.42 -0.74
CA GLU A 182 0.12 14.04 -0.09
C GLU A 182 0.46 14.55 1.33
N ILE A 183 1.18 13.75 2.12
CA ILE A 183 1.64 14.10 3.46
C ILE A 183 2.56 15.33 3.40
N MET A 184 3.56 15.31 2.52
CA MET A 184 4.48 16.44 2.37
C MET A 184 3.78 17.70 1.85
N HIS A 185 2.76 17.56 0.99
CA HIS A 185 1.94 18.68 0.55
C HIS A 185 1.11 19.27 1.70
N MET A 186 0.46 18.44 2.50
CA MET A 186 -0.32 18.89 3.65
C MET A 186 0.57 19.57 4.70
N ALA A 187 1.73 19.00 5.00
CA ALA A 187 2.70 19.57 5.92
C ALA A 187 3.45 20.78 5.34
N LYS A 188 3.18 21.18 4.09
CA LYS A 188 3.84 22.30 3.36
C LYS A 188 5.36 22.14 3.30
N LEU A 189 5.86 20.90 3.24
CA LEU A 189 7.28 20.59 3.22
C LEU A 189 7.79 20.40 1.80
N SER A 190 8.96 21.00 1.52
CA SER A 190 9.62 20.90 0.22
C SER A 190 9.96 19.44 -0.13
N PRO A 191 9.82 19.00 -1.41
CA PRO A 191 10.37 17.74 -1.88
C PRO A 191 11.85 17.52 -1.55
N TYR A 192 12.60 18.60 -1.30
CA TYR A 192 14.01 18.53 -0.91
C TYR A 192 14.26 18.54 0.60
N ALA A 193 13.20 18.59 1.41
CA ALA A 193 13.34 18.49 2.86
C ALA A 193 14.11 17.21 3.27
N THR A 194 14.90 17.33 4.32
CA THR A 194 15.68 16.25 4.92
C THR A 194 15.26 16.06 6.37
N THR A 195 15.31 14.83 6.87
CA THR A 195 14.90 14.48 8.23
C THR A 195 15.64 15.31 9.30
N GLY A 196 16.96 15.46 9.17
CA GLY A 196 17.79 16.17 10.16
C GLY A 196 17.70 17.71 10.13
N LYS A 197 16.90 18.29 9.23
CA LYS A 197 16.72 19.75 9.13
C LYS A 197 15.27 20.21 9.39
N LEU A 198 14.43 19.33 9.89
CA LEU A 198 13.08 19.69 10.30
C LEU A 198 13.13 20.49 11.59
N SER A 199 12.50 21.67 11.61
CA SER A 199 12.23 22.39 12.85
C SER A 199 11.15 21.66 13.66
N GLU A 200 11.00 21.99 14.94
CA GLU A 200 9.96 21.41 15.79
C GLU A 200 8.58 21.61 15.18
N GLY A 201 8.22 22.83 14.75
CA GLY A 201 6.96 23.10 14.10
C GLY A 201 6.75 22.36 12.76
N ALA A 202 7.84 22.08 12.02
CA ALA A 202 7.78 21.24 10.82
C ALA A 202 7.53 19.76 11.15
N LEU A 203 8.09 19.29 12.27
CA LEU A 203 7.87 17.93 12.76
C LEU A 203 6.45 17.74 13.30
N ASP A 204 5.91 18.76 14.02
CA ASP A 204 4.52 18.78 14.47
C ASP A 204 3.55 18.73 13.29
N GLY A 205 3.74 19.61 12.30
CA GLY A 205 2.92 19.62 11.08
C GLY A 205 3.03 18.33 10.27
N LEU A 206 4.20 17.69 10.26
CA LEU A 206 4.39 16.40 9.60
C LEU A 206 3.64 15.27 10.32
N SER A 207 3.69 15.23 11.64
CA SER A 207 2.96 14.24 12.46
C SER A 207 1.45 14.35 12.24
N GLU A 208 0.93 15.58 12.28
CA GLU A 208 -0.49 15.84 12.00
C GLU A 208 -0.86 15.44 10.57
N ALA A 209 -0.03 15.79 9.58
CA ALA A 209 -0.27 15.45 8.19
C ALA A 209 -0.28 13.94 7.94
N ILE A 210 0.61 13.17 8.57
CA ILE A 210 0.60 11.70 8.47
C ILE A 210 -0.72 11.15 8.97
N ARG A 211 -1.15 11.54 10.17
CA ARG A 211 -2.38 11.09 10.79
C ARG A 211 -3.60 11.47 9.95
N GLU A 212 -3.72 12.74 9.57
CA GLU A 212 -4.89 13.27 8.85
C GLU A 212 -5.04 12.66 7.45
N VAL A 213 -3.95 12.65 6.67
CA VAL A 213 -3.96 12.11 5.30
C VAL A 213 -4.31 10.63 5.28
N LEU A 214 -3.70 9.84 6.16
CA LEU A 214 -3.92 8.39 6.18
C LEU A 214 -5.28 8.04 6.76
N THR A 215 -5.70 8.65 7.88
CA THR A 215 -7.01 8.40 8.49
C THR A 215 -8.14 8.79 7.55
N SER A 216 -8.06 9.97 6.95
CA SER A 216 -9.05 10.42 5.96
C SER A 216 -9.13 9.47 4.75
N ALA A 217 -7.97 8.99 4.26
CA ALA A 217 -7.95 8.03 3.16
C ALA A 217 -8.54 6.66 3.56
N VAL A 218 -8.26 6.16 4.76
CA VAL A 218 -8.87 4.94 5.30
C VAL A 218 -10.39 5.11 5.40
N THR A 219 -10.86 6.20 6.01
CA THR A 219 -12.30 6.46 6.20
C THR A 219 -13.05 6.50 4.86
N ARG A 220 -12.47 7.11 3.82
CA ARG A 220 -13.08 7.10 2.49
C ARG A 220 -13.04 5.75 1.80
N SER A 221 -12.05 4.93 2.11
CA SER A 221 -11.82 3.63 1.45
C SER A 221 -12.59 2.49 2.10
N VAL A 222 -12.73 2.49 3.42
CA VAL A 222 -13.49 1.48 4.18
C VAL A 222 -14.96 1.49 3.76
N GLY A 223 -15.56 0.31 3.59
CA GLY A 223 -16.92 0.12 3.08
C GLY A 223 -17.06 0.25 1.55
N GLN A 224 -15.99 0.66 0.85
CA GLN A 224 -15.99 0.61 -0.62
C GLN A 224 -15.71 -0.81 -1.13
N SER A 225 -16.40 -1.20 -2.20
CA SER A 225 -16.08 -2.47 -2.86
C SER A 225 -14.63 -2.45 -3.38
N ALA A 226 -13.96 -3.60 -3.36
CA ALA A 226 -12.59 -3.73 -3.85
C ALA A 226 -12.39 -3.17 -5.29
N ALA A 227 -13.43 -3.20 -6.11
CA ALA A 227 -13.43 -2.64 -7.47
C ALA A 227 -13.34 -1.10 -7.49
N ARG A 228 -13.94 -0.42 -6.50
CA ARG A 228 -14.01 1.06 -6.42
C ARG A 228 -12.78 1.69 -5.77
N LEU A 229 -12.05 0.98 -4.94
CA LEU A 229 -10.92 1.51 -4.18
C LEU A 229 -9.85 2.22 -5.02
N LYS A 230 -9.58 1.74 -6.24
CA LYS A 230 -8.62 2.41 -7.15
C LYS A 230 -9.11 3.77 -7.62
N GLY A 231 -10.41 3.90 -7.87
CA GLY A 231 -11.05 5.16 -8.23
C GLY A 231 -11.05 6.12 -7.06
N GLU A 232 -11.46 5.65 -5.89
CA GLU A 232 -11.48 6.41 -4.64
C GLU A 232 -10.10 7.00 -4.30
N LYS A 233 -9.04 6.18 -4.38
CA LYS A 233 -7.68 6.68 -4.20
C LYS A 233 -7.39 7.86 -5.11
N ARG A 234 -7.68 7.75 -6.41
CA ARG A 234 -7.39 8.80 -7.40
C ARG A 234 -8.16 10.10 -7.13
N SER A 235 -9.43 10.00 -6.76
CA SER A 235 -10.27 11.17 -6.48
C SER A 235 -9.82 11.93 -5.23
N GLY A 236 -9.27 11.24 -4.24
CA GLY A 236 -8.81 11.81 -2.98
C GLY A 236 -7.42 12.45 -3.01
N LEU A 237 -6.63 12.27 -4.10
CA LEU A 237 -5.27 12.82 -4.18
C LEU A 237 -5.26 14.29 -4.58
N ARG A 238 -4.42 15.09 -3.91
CA ARG A 238 -4.27 16.54 -4.11
C ARG A 238 -3.14 16.89 -5.07
N VAL A 239 -2.01 16.18 -5.00
CA VAL A 239 -0.82 16.43 -5.82
C VAL A 239 -0.34 15.20 -6.58
N HIS A 240 -0.39 14.01 -5.99
CA HIS A 240 0.11 12.79 -6.63
C HIS A 240 -0.71 12.43 -7.88
N ALA A 241 0.00 12.13 -9.00
CA ALA A 241 -0.58 11.89 -10.33
C ALA A 241 -1.42 13.07 -10.88
N ARG A 242 -1.13 14.30 -10.46
CA ARG A 242 -1.86 15.52 -10.86
C ARG A 242 -0.96 16.59 -11.50
N THR A 243 0.20 16.20 -12.00
CA THR A 243 1.13 17.11 -12.70
C THR A 243 0.41 17.87 -13.83
N GLY A 244 0.59 19.19 -13.88
CA GLY A 244 -0.06 20.07 -14.85
C GLY A 244 -1.47 20.51 -14.46
N LEU A 245 -2.09 19.94 -13.43
CA LEU A 245 -3.41 20.34 -12.93
C LEU A 245 -3.28 21.40 -11.83
N PRO A 246 -4.33 22.18 -11.57
CA PRO A 246 -4.33 23.16 -10.47
C PRO A 246 -4.30 22.46 -9.11
N CYS A 247 -3.55 23.05 -8.18
CA CYS A 247 -3.54 22.67 -6.78
C CYS A 247 -4.91 23.00 -6.15
N PRO A 248 -5.57 22.03 -5.47
CA PRO A 248 -6.88 22.29 -4.88
C PRO A 248 -6.86 23.25 -3.68
N VAL A 249 -5.66 23.60 -3.19
CA VAL A 249 -5.50 24.52 -2.04
C VAL A 249 -5.24 25.95 -2.49
N CYS A 250 -4.36 26.17 -3.49
CA CYS A 250 -3.94 27.53 -3.85
C CYS A 250 -4.10 27.85 -5.36
N GLY A 251 -4.54 26.91 -6.18
CA GLY A 251 -4.74 27.10 -7.63
C GLY A 251 -3.46 27.03 -8.48
N ASP A 252 -2.26 27.05 -7.87
CA ASP A 252 -1.01 26.97 -8.64
C ASP A 252 -0.84 25.62 -9.31
N THR A 253 -0.08 25.56 -10.40
CA THR A 253 0.13 24.34 -11.18
C THR A 253 0.99 23.32 -10.43
N ILE A 254 0.45 22.12 -10.22
CA ILE A 254 1.21 20.98 -9.67
C ILE A 254 2.36 20.63 -10.61
N ARG A 255 3.56 20.51 -10.05
CA ARG A 255 4.79 20.16 -10.76
C ARG A 255 5.33 18.81 -10.33
N GLU A 256 6.20 18.26 -11.17
CA GLU A 256 6.91 17.01 -10.93
C GLU A 256 8.42 17.22 -10.98
N ILE A 257 9.13 16.57 -10.09
CA ILE A 257 10.58 16.37 -10.17
C ILE A 257 10.91 14.90 -10.07
N SER A 258 12.00 14.48 -10.69
CA SER A 258 12.40 13.09 -10.73
C SER A 258 13.73 12.87 -10.03
N PHE A 259 13.79 11.79 -9.25
CA PHE A 259 14.99 11.29 -8.62
C PHE A 259 15.14 9.81 -8.92
N ALA A 260 16.20 9.43 -9.63
CA ALA A 260 16.46 8.05 -10.01
C ALA A 260 15.19 7.41 -10.64
N ASP A 261 14.57 6.49 -9.94
CA ASP A 261 13.39 5.73 -10.35
C ASP A 261 12.06 6.25 -9.73
N LYS A 262 12.12 7.32 -8.93
CA LYS A 262 10.96 7.90 -8.23
C LYS A 262 10.66 9.31 -8.72
N SER A 263 9.38 9.61 -8.86
CA SER A 263 8.87 10.96 -9.10
C SER A 263 8.23 11.54 -7.85
N PHE A 264 8.28 12.87 -7.73
CA PHE A 264 7.66 13.65 -6.68
C PHE A 264 6.73 14.66 -7.33
N GLN A 265 5.46 14.63 -6.97
CA GLN A 265 4.52 15.66 -7.34
C GLN A 265 4.37 16.64 -6.18
N TYR A 266 4.38 17.93 -6.47
CA TYR A 266 4.32 18.98 -5.46
C TYR A 266 3.68 20.26 -6.01
N CYS A 267 3.21 21.12 -5.11
CA CYS A 267 2.74 22.46 -5.41
C CYS A 267 3.83 23.48 -5.06
N PRO A 268 4.35 24.28 -6.02
CA PRO A 268 5.37 25.28 -5.73
C PRO A 268 4.94 26.28 -4.67
N THR A 269 3.76 26.85 -4.79
CA THR A 269 3.23 27.86 -3.84
C THR A 269 3.10 27.28 -2.44
N CYS A 270 2.49 26.09 -2.28
CA CYS A 270 2.28 25.50 -0.95
C CYS A 270 3.56 25.00 -0.28
N GLN A 271 4.55 24.54 -1.04
CA GLN A 271 5.69 23.76 -0.50
C GLN A 271 7.05 24.42 -0.67
N THR A 272 7.18 25.40 -1.59
CA THR A 272 8.50 26.03 -1.89
C THR A 272 8.43 27.53 -2.03
N GLY A 273 7.38 28.19 -1.50
CA GLY A 273 7.22 29.64 -1.53
C GLY A 273 7.14 30.21 -2.95
N GLY A 274 6.49 29.47 -3.87
CA GLY A 274 6.31 29.85 -5.28
C GLY A 274 7.52 29.55 -6.16
N LYS A 275 8.61 29.01 -5.62
CA LYS A 275 9.84 28.73 -6.41
C LYS A 275 9.78 27.32 -7.01
N PRO A 276 9.77 27.18 -8.36
CA PRO A 276 9.92 25.88 -9.01
C PRO A 276 11.27 25.25 -8.66
N LEU A 277 11.25 23.95 -8.36
CA LEU A 277 12.48 23.20 -8.12
C LEU A 277 13.09 22.72 -9.44
N ALA A 278 14.42 22.71 -9.52
CA ALA A 278 15.14 22.20 -10.68
C ALA A 278 14.99 20.67 -10.77
N ASP A 279 14.57 20.15 -11.92
CA ASP A 279 14.58 18.72 -12.21
C ASP A 279 15.97 18.32 -12.76
N ARG A 280 16.62 17.36 -12.11
CA ARG A 280 17.94 16.86 -12.53
C ARG A 280 17.94 16.18 -13.91
N ARG A 281 16.80 15.75 -14.43
CA ARG A 281 16.71 15.23 -15.81
C ARG A 281 16.92 16.35 -16.82
N MET A 282 16.29 17.50 -16.59
CA MET A 282 16.42 18.67 -17.49
C MET A 282 17.84 19.22 -17.49
N SER A 283 18.55 19.21 -16.36
CA SER A 283 19.94 19.69 -16.29
C SER A 283 20.97 18.79 -16.99
N ARG A 284 20.62 17.53 -17.32
CA ARG A 284 21.46 16.63 -18.14
C ARG A 284 21.24 16.78 -19.65
N LEU A 285 20.12 17.37 -20.06
CA LEU A 285 19.79 17.62 -21.47
C LEU A 285 20.31 18.99 -21.96
N LEU A 286 20.78 19.82 -21.02
CA LEU A 286 21.31 21.17 -21.30
C LEU A 286 22.86 21.25 -21.18
N LYS A 287 23.52 20.09 -21.14
CA LYS A 287 25.01 20.01 -21.22
C LYS A 287 25.46 19.41 -22.53
#